data_f412e6c8e8a8ef3314cacc7cccf1978c
#
_entry.id   f412e6c8e8a8ef3314cacc7cccf1978c
#
_cell.length_a   1.000
_cell.length_b   1.000
_cell.length_c   1.000
_cell.angle_alpha   90.00
_cell.angle_beta   90.00
_cell.angle_gamma   90.00
#
_symmetry.space_group_name_H-M   'P 1'
#
loop_
_entity.id
_entity.type
_entity.pdbx_description
1 polymer ?
#
loop_
_entity_poly.entity_id
_entity_poly.type
_entity_poly.pdbx_seq_one_letter_code
_entity_poly.pdbx_strand_id
1 'polypeptide(L)'
;MLRKQQVLIMNRKIQMTKKLIREVLFECLKEKDINKITISSLCEKADINRSTFYKYYGSQYDVIKEMEQEVIQLINEQLNDQPKETSFIQLLQFLKFNKETIKIFFECNVDNEFPKQVLALDSINNQLEQVSQNDPYIKNYILFGSLATIQQWIDAGCIESCEEIANIINSIVDKLVR
;
A
#
# COMPACT_ATOMS: atom_id res chain seq x y z
N MET A 1 34.86 1.65 -18.94
CA MET A 1 33.80 0.65 -19.20
C MET A 1 33.63 -0.35 -18.04
N LEU A 2 34.70 -0.99 -17.55
CA LEU A 2 34.63 -2.01 -16.47
C LEU A 2 33.95 -1.55 -15.16
N ARG A 3 34.19 -0.32 -14.68
CA ARG A 3 33.55 0.20 -13.46
C ARG A 3 32.00 0.33 -13.57
N LYS A 4 31.48 0.77 -14.73
CA LYS A 4 30.03 0.88 -14.96
C LYS A 4 29.37 -0.50 -14.99
N GLN A 5 29.98 -1.49 -15.59
CA GLN A 5 29.49 -2.87 -15.59
C GLN A 5 29.50 -3.50 -14.19
N GLN A 6 30.53 -3.28 -13.38
CA GLN A 6 30.58 -3.77 -11.99
C GLN A 6 29.49 -3.15 -11.12
N VAL A 7 29.23 -1.84 -11.25
CA VAL A 7 28.14 -1.14 -10.54
C VAL A 7 26.78 -1.70 -10.96
N LEU A 8 26.57 -1.96 -12.24
CA LEU A 8 25.32 -2.51 -12.76
C LEU A 8 25.03 -3.94 -12.21
N ILE A 9 26.06 -4.78 -12.19
CA ILE A 9 25.97 -6.15 -11.65
C ILE A 9 25.71 -6.11 -10.14
N MET A 10 26.36 -5.22 -9.41
CA MET A 10 26.17 -5.05 -7.97
C MET A 10 24.76 -4.57 -7.66
N ASN A 11 24.23 -3.57 -8.38
CA ASN A 11 22.86 -3.10 -8.23
C ASN A 11 21.83 -4.21 -8.51
N ARG A 12 22.06 -5.02 -9.55
CA ARG A 12 21.18 -6.14 -9.87
C ARG A 12 21.15 -7.19 -8.76
N LYS A 13 22.31 -7.52 -8.17
CA LYS A 13 22.38 -8.46 -7.02
C LYS A 13 21.64 -7.91 -5.80
N ILE A 14 21.78 -6.62 -5.52
CA ILE A 14 21.05 -5.95 -4.41
C ILE A 14 19.55 -6.07 -4.64
N GLN A 15 19.06 -5.72 -5.81
CA GLN A 15 17.63 -5.79 -6.13
C GLN A 15 17.08 -7.23 -6.06
N MET A 16 17.85 -8.21 -6.54
CA MET A 16 17.46 -9.62 -6.43
C MET A 16 17.37 -10.08 -4.98
N THR A 17 18.34 -9.70 -4.13
CA THR A 17 18.32 -10.04 -2.70
C THR A 17 17.13 -9.39 -1.99
N LYS A 18 16.89 -8.10 -2.23
CA LYS A 18 15.74 -7.38 -1.66
C LYS A 18 14.41 -8.00 -2.11
N LYS A 19 14.29 -8.32 -3.39
CA LYS A 19 13.12 -9.00 -3.94
C LYS A 19 12.86 -10.33 -3.24
N LEU A 20 13.88 -11.16 -3.07
CA LEU A 20 13.77 -12.45 -2.38
C LEU A 20 13.32 -12.28 -0.92
N ILE A 21 13.88 -11.31 -0.19
CA ILE A 21 13.46 -11.02 1.20
C ILE A 21 11.98 -10.62 1.25
N ARG A 22 11.52 -9.77 0.32
CA ARG A 22 10.12 -9.34 0.23
C ARG A 22 9.18 -10.50 -0.07
N GLU A 23 9.53 -11.35 -1.06
CA GLU A 23 8.73 -12.52 -1.42
C GLU A 23 8.59 -13.49 -0.25
N VAL A 24 9.69 -13.78 0.45
CA VAL A 24 9.67 -14.66 1.62
C VAL A 24 8.86 -14.05 2.78
N LEU A 25 9.02 -12.75 3.04
CA LEU A 25 8.24 -12.07 4.07
C LEU A 25 6.75 -12.12 3.72
N PHE A 26 6.38 -11.82 2.48
CA PHE A 26 5.00 -11.85 2.00
C PHE A 26 4.36 -13.24 2.20
N GLU A 27 5.07 -14.32 1.84
CA GLU A 27 4.58 -15.69 2.09
C GLU A 27 4.43 -16.00 3.59
N CYS A 28 5.33 -15.50 4.44
CA CYS A 28 5.21 -15.68 5.88
C CYS A 28 3.99 -14.94 6.46
N LEU A 29 3.66 -13.76 5.93
CA LEU A 29 2.54 -12.92 6.39
C LEU A 29 1.17 -13.50 6.04
N LYS A 30 1.08 -14.39 5.05
CA LYS A 30 -0.16 -15.15 4.77
C LYS A 30 -0.53 -16.12 5.90
N GLU A 31 0.44 -16.52 6.70
CA GLU A 31 0.28 -17.55 7.74
C GLU A 31 0.39 -17.00 9.16
N LYS A 32 1.11 -15.88 9.34
CA LYS A 32 1.52 -15.40 10.67
C LYS A 32 1.51 -13.88 10.72
N ASP A 33 1.10 -13.36 11.87
CA ASP A 33 1.30 -11.94 12.22
C ASP A 33 2.79 -11.55 12.15
N ILE A 34 3.06 -10.32 11.69
CA ILE A 34 4.41 -9.77 11.52
C ILE A 34 5.23 -9.84 12.80
N ASN A 35 4.60 -9.66 13.96
CA ASN A 35 5.25 -9.74 15.27
C ASN A 35 5.79 -11.15 15.61
N LYS A 36 5.25 -12.18 14.96
CA LYS A 36 5.66 -13.59 15.13
C LYS A 36 6.71 -14.03 14.11
N ILE A 37 7.04 -13.17 13.15
CA ILE A 37 8.05 -13.44 12.13
C ILE A 37 9.40 -12.94 12.64
N THR A 38 10.38 -13.86 12.79
CA THR A 38 11.73 -13.50 13.22
C THR A 38 12.66 -13.30 12.02
N ILE A 39 13.64 -12.42 12.15
CA ILE A 39 14.67 -12.23 11.11
C ILE A 39 15.43 -13.52 10.84
N SER A 40 15.61 -14.38 11.87
CA SER A 40 16.23 -15.69 11.68
C SER A 40 15.45 -16.59 10.74
N SER A 41 14.13 -16.70 10.96
CA SER A 41 13.28 -17.54 10.13
C SER A 41 13.14 -16.99 8.70
N LEU A 42 13.16 -15.66 8.55
CA LEU A 42 13.20 -15.03 7.22
C LEU A 42 14.50 -15.35 6.48
N CYS A 43 15.64 -15.20 7.14
CA CYS A 43 16.94 -15.47 6.55
C CYS A 43 17.09 -16.95 6.16
N GLU A 44 16.61 -17.87 7.01
CA GLU A 44 16.60 -19.29 6.74
C GLU A 44 15.76 -19.62 5.48
N LYS A 45 14.52 -19.12 5.43
CA LYS A 45 13.62 -19.33 4.27
C LYS A 45 14.15 -18.67 2.98
N ALA A 46 14.82 -17.53 3.09
CA ALA A 46 15.40 -16.80 1.97
C ALA A 46 16.79 -17.30 1.56
N ASP A 47 17.35 -18.30 2.26
CA ASP A 47 18.72 -18.80 2.06
C ASP A 47 19.77 -17.67 2.03
N ILE A 48 19.68 -16.75 3.00
CA ILE A 48 20.63 -15.65 3.17
C ILE A 48 21.17 -15.59 4.60
N ASN A 49 22.36 -15.01 4.75
CA ASN A 49 22.90 -14.75 6.08
C ASN A 49 22.22 -13.52 6.72
N ARG A 50 22.10 -13.50 8.04
CA ARG A 50 21.59 -12.34 8.81
C ARG A 50 22.36 -11.06 8.51
N SER A 51 23.68 -11.13 8.32
CA SER A 51 24.51 -9.98 7.92
C SER A 51 24.08 -9.40 6.57
N THR A 52 23.62 -10.26 5.65
CA THR A 52 23.06 -9.82 4.36
C THR A 52 21.72 -9.11 4.56
N PHE A 53 20.84 -9.62 5.43
CA PHE A 53 19.59 -8.94 5.78
C PHE A 53 19.85 -7.56 6.38
N TYR A 54 20.66 -7.48 7.44
CA TYR A 54 20.97 -6.23 8.13
C TYR A 54 21.73 -5.21 7.29
N LYS A 55 22.29 -5.60 6.17
CA LYS A 55 22.87 -4.68 5.19
C LYS A 55 21.82 -3.80 4.50
N TYR A 56 20.57 -4.27 4.42
CA TYR A 56 19.48 -3.61 3.69
C TYR A 56 18.33 -3.15 4.59
N TYR A 57 18.06 -3.85 5.68
CA TYR A 57 16.92 -3.64 6.55
C TYR A 57 17.32 -3.79 8.02
N GLY A 58 16.85 -2.91 8.89
CA GLY A 58 17.01 -3.03 10.33
C GLY A 58 16.05 -4.04 10.95
N SER A 59 14.86 -4.21 10.35
CA SER A 59 13.79 -5.07 10.83
C SER A 59 12.89 -5.55 9.70
N GLN A 60 11.99 -6.51 9.98
CA GLN A 60 10.94 -6.93 9.05
C GLN A 60 9.94 -5.80 8.72
N TYR A 61 9.77 -4.84 9.63
CA TYR A 61 8.91 -3.67 9.40
C TYR A 61 9.49 -2.74 8.32
N ASP A 62 10.82 -2.62 8.22
CA ASP A 62 11.45 -1.81 7.17
C ASP A 62 11.20 -2.40 5.78
N VAL A 63 11.10 -3.74 5.70
CA VAL A 63 10.74 -4.43 4.46
C VAL A 63 9.31 -4.07 4.04
N ILE A 64 8.35 -4.15 4.99
CA ILE A 64 6.95 -3.75 4.73
C ILE A 64 6.88 -2.29 4.30
N LYS A 65 7.55 -1.40 5.02
CA LYS A 65 7.57 0.03 4.70
C LYS A 65 8.09 0.32 3.29
N GLU A 66 9.12 -0.39 2.83
CA GLU A 66 9.62 -0.26 1.46
C GLU A 66 8.57 -0.76 0.45
N MET A 67 7.89 -1.88 0.73
CA MET A 67 6.82 -2.41 -0.12
C MET A 67 5.62 -1.46 -0.20
N GLU A 68 5.21 -0.87 0.93
CA GLU A 68 4.15 0.15 0.99
C GLU A 68 4.50 1.36 0.13
N GLN A 69 5.73 1.87 0.23
CA GLN A 69 6.20 3.00 -0.56
C GLN A 69 6.19 2.71 -2.07
N GLU A 70 6.60 1.51 -2.49
CA GLU A 70 6.53 1.10 -3.89
C GLU A 70 5.07 1.07 -4.39
N VAL A 71 4.15 0.55 -3.59
CA VAL A 71 2.71 0.52 -3.96
C VAL A 71 2.12 1.93 -4.02
N ILE A 72 2.47 2.80 -3.06
CA ILE A 72 2.03 4.21 -3.07
C ILE A 72 2.53 4.93 -4.32
N GLN A 73 3.78 4.69 -4.72
CA GLN A 73 4.33 5.25 -5.95
C GLN A 73 3.55 4.77 -7.18
N LEU A 74 3.25 3.47 -7.28
CA LEU A 74 2.45 2.91 -8.38
C LEU A 74 1.04 3.51 -8.43
N ILE A 75 0.39 3.69 -7.28
CA ILE A 75 -0.92 4.35 -7.20
C ILE A 75 -0.80 5.80 -7.72
N ASN A 76 0.20 6.54 -7.27
CA ASN A 76 0.40 7.93 -7.67
C ASN A 76 0.66 8.06 -9.18
N GLU A 77 1.51 7.21 -9.75
CA GLU A 77 1.77 7.17 -11.19
C GLU A 77 0.49 6.89 -11.98
N GLN A 78 -0.30 5.90 -11.54
CA GLN A 78 -1.55 5.55 -12.21
C GLN A 78 -2.62 6.65 -12.13
N LEU A 79 -2.71 7.36 -11.00
CA LEU A 79 -3.70 8.43 -10.82
C LEU A 79 -3.33 9.72 -11.56
N ASN A 80 -2.03 10.03 -11.69
CA ASN A 80 -1.57 11.25 -12.36
C ASN A 80 -1.77 11.24 -13.88
N ASP A 81 -1.85 10.06 -14.50
CA ASP A 81 -2.02 9.92 -15.96
C ASP A 81 -3.48 10.00 -16.43
N GLN A 82 -4.44 10.26 -15.52
CA GLN A 82 -5.87 10.11 -15.79
C GLN A 82 -6.72 11.35 -15.44
N PRO A 83 -7.91 11.51 -16.08
CA PRO A 83 -8.88 12.53 -15.69
C PRO A 83 -9.34 12.35 -14.24
N LYS A 84 -9.47 13.46 -13.49
CA LYS A 84 -9.83 13.46 -12.07
C LYS A 84 -11.14 12.74 -11.75
N GLU A 85 -12.10 12.76 -12.69
CA GLU A 85 -13.44 12.15 -12.52
C GLU A 85 -13.39 10.61 -12.47
N THR A 86 -12.35 10.00 -13.03
CA THR A 86 -12.19 8.53 -13.05
C THR A 86 -11.19 8.01 -12.01
N SER A 87 -10.46 8.91 -11.36
CA SER A 87 -9.34 8.55 -10.47
C SER A 87 -9.76 7.67 -9.29
N PHE A 88 -10.96 7.90 -8.70
CA PHE A 88 -11.42 7.11 -7.56
C PHE A 88 -11.77 5.66 -7.95
N ILE A 89 -12.47 5.46 -9.06
CA ILE A 89 -12.77 4.10 -9.57
C ILE A 89 -11.47 3.37 -9.93
N GLN A 90 -10.50 4.06 -10.51
CA GLN A 90 -9.21 3.46 -10.85
C GLN A 90 -8.41 3.08 -9.61
N LEU A 91 -8.45 3.91 -8.55
CA LEU A 91 -7.89 3.53 -7.26
C LEU A 91 -8.54 2.23 -6.75
N LEU A 92 -9.87 2.13 -6.76
CA LEU A 92 -10.58 0.93 -6.33
C LEU A 92 -10.21 -0.30 -7.19
N GLN A 93 -10.07 -0.12 -8.51
CA GLN A 93 -9.63 -1.19 -9.42
C GLN A 93 -8.19 -1.65 -9.09
N PHE A 94 -7.29 -0.71 -8.82
CA PHE A 94 -5.93 -1.03 -8.39
C PHE A 94 -5.92 -1.79 -7.07
N LEU A 95 -6.68 -1.33 -6.08
CA LEU A 95 -6.81 -1.99 -4.78
C LEU A 95 -7.38 -3.41 -4.92
N LYS A 96 -8.43 -3.58 -5.73
CA LYS A 96 -9.04 -4.88 -6.03
C LYS A 96 -8.07 -5.84 -6.71
N PHE A 97 -7.31 -5.36 -7.68
CA PHE A 97 -6.30 -6.17 -8.38
C PHE A 97 -5.18 -6.62 -7.45
N ASN A 98 -4.79 -5.77 -6.50
CA ASN A 98 -3.71 -6.03 -5.55
C ASN A 98 -4.22 -6.43 -4.14
N LYS A 99 -5.47 -6.90 -4.01
CA LYS A 99 -6.17 -7.07 -2.73
C LYS A 99 -5.39 -7.86 -1.67
N GLU A 100 -4.68 -8.91 -2.06
CA GLU A 100 -3.89 -9.74 -1.13
C GLU A 100 -2.74 -8.93 -0.49
N THR A 101 -2.06 -8.12 -1.29
CA THR A 101 -0.98 -7.23 -0.81
C THR A 101 -1.52 -6.11 0.06
N ILE A 102 -2.62 -5.50 -0.37
CA ILE A 102 -3.28 -4.40 0.37
C ILE A 102 -3.83 -4.88 1.70
N LYS A 103 -4.41 -6.08 1.75
CA LYS A 103 -4.87 -6.70 2.99
C LYS A 103 -3.73 -6.87 3.99
N ILE A 104 -2.58 -7.39 3.54
CA ILE A 104 -1.39 -7.52 4.37
C ILE A 104 -0.95 -6.15 4.92
N PHE A 105 -0.96 -5.08 4.10
CA PHE A 105 -0.60 -3.75 4.57
C PHE A 105 -1.58 -3.21 5.63
N PHE A 106 -2.88 -3.48 5.50
CA PHE A 106 -3.84 -3.13 6.53
C PHE A 106 -3.62 -3.92 7.83
N GLU A 107 -3.32 -5.20 7.73
CA GLU A 107 -3.07 -6.08 8.89
C GLU A 107 -1.74 -5.78 9.60
N CYS A 108 -0.69 -5.43 8.85
CA CYS A 108 0.64 -5.08 9.38
C CYS A 108 0.73 -3.63 9.89
N ASN A 109 -0.31 -2.85 9.72
CA ASN A 109 -0.30 -1.41 9.87
C ASN A 109 -0.36 -1.00 11.36
N VAL A 110 0.79 -0.76 11.96
CA VAL A 110 0.90 -0.39 13.39
C VAL A 110 0.34 1.02 13.65
N ASP A 111 0.45 1.95 12.69
CA ASP A 111 0.14 3.39 12.90
C ASP A 111 -0.83 3.99 11.86
N ASN A 112 -1.52 3.17 11.07
CA ASN A 112 -2.33 3.63 9.92
C ASN A 112 -1.54 4.50 8.91
N GLU A 113 -0.24 4.25 8.77
CA GLU A 113 0.63 5.07 7.92
C GLU A 113 0.38 4.85 6.43
N PHE A 114 0.23 3.59 5.98
CA PHE A 114 -0.04 3.30 4.57
C PHE A 114 -1.32 3.99 4.06
N PRO A 115 -2.48 3.86 4.71
CA PRO A 115 -3.68 4.58 4.29
C PRO A 115 -3.51 6.10 4.31
N LYS A 116 -2.87 6.66 5.33
CA LYS A 116 -2.62 8.11 5.42
C LYS A 116 -1.77 8.61 4.25
N GLN A 117 -0.74 7.85 3.85
CA GLN A 117 0.12 8.22 2.72
C GLN A 117 -0.63 8.14 1.39
N VAL A 118 -1.47 7.12 1.17
CA VAL A 118 -2.34 7.04 -0.03
C VAL A 118 -3.26 8.27 -0.10
N LEU A 119 -3.80 8.68 1.03
CA LEU A 119 -4.73 9.80 1.12
C LEU A 119 -4.04 11.17 1.05
N ALA A 120 -2.74 11.22 1.32
CA ALA A 120 -1.92 12.41 1.14
C ALA A 120 -1.49 12.65 -0.32
N LEU A 121 -1.78 11.70 -1.24
CA LEU A 121 -1.54 11.92 -2.66
C LEU A 121 -2.34 13.11 -3.17
N ASP A 122 -1.71 14.01 -3.91
CA ASP A 122 -2.29 15.28 -4.35
C ASP A 122 -3.63 15.09 -5.07
N SER A 123 -3.74 14.07 -5.91
CA SER A 123 -4.98 13.75 -6.63
C SER A 123 -6.15 13.42 -5.71
N ILE A 124 -5.90 12.73 -4.60
CA ILE A 124 -6.91 12.33 -3.61
C ILE A 124 -7.17 13.48 -2.64
N ASN A 125 -6.12 14.09 -2.10
CA ASN A 125 -6.21 15.16 -1.13
C ASN A 125 -6.97 16.38 -1.67
N ASN A 126 -6.70 16.79 -2.91
CA ASN A 126 -7.39 17.91 -3.55
C ASN A 126 -8.90 17.65 -3.74
N GLN A 127 -9.28 16.41 -4.05
CA GLN A 127 -10.70 16.03 -4.14
C GLN A 127 -11.38 16.08 -2.76
N LEU A 128 -10.71 15.56 -1.73
CA LEU A 128 -11.21 15.60 -0.35
C LEU A 128 -11.38 17.04 0.16
N GLU A 129 -10.43 17.94 -0.12
CA GLU A 129 -10.51 19.34 0.25
C GLU A 129 -11.71 20.04 -0.43
N GLN A 130 -11.90 19.77 -1.72
CA GLN A 130 -13.00 20.33 -2.49
C GLN A 130 -14.36 19.84 -1.98
N VAL A 131 -14.51 18.54 -1.74
CA VAL A 131 -15.77 17.96 -1.25
C VAL A 131 -16.07 18.36 0.19
N SER A 132 -15.07 18.39 1.06
CA SER A 132 -15.22 18.79 2.47
C SER A 132 -15.39 20.30 2.68
N GLN A 133 -15.37 21.11 1.61
CA GLN A 133 -15.39 22.57 1.68
C GLN A 133 -14.27 23.13 2.58
N ASN A 134 -13.13 22.46 2.62
CA ASN A 134 -11.99 22.75 3.51
C ASN A 134 -12.28 22.62 5.02
N ASP A 135 -13.39 22.00 5.43
CA ASP A 135 -13.65 21.70 6.84
C ASP A 135 -12.83 20.46 7.26
N PRO A 136 -11.90 20.57 8.23
CA PRO A 136 -11.04 19.49 8.62
C PRO A 136 -11.77 18.32 9.30
N TYR A 137 -12.89 18.56 9.96
CA TYR A 137 -13.68 17.52 10.61
C TYR A 137 -14.45 16.71 9.58
N ILE A 138 -15.09 17.38 8.61
CA ILE A 138 -15.76 16.72 7.48
C ILE A 138 -14.74 15.93 6.66
N LYS A 139 -13.58 16.54 6.35
CA LYS A 139 -12.49 15.88 5.63
C LYS A 139 -12.06 14.58 6.32
N ASN A 140 -11.80 14.62 7.63
CA ASN A 140 -11.40 13.45 8.39
C ASN A 140 -12.50 12.39 8.42
N TYR A 141 -13.76 12.77 8.57
CA TYR A 141 -14.89 11.84 8.59
C TYR A 141 -15.03 11.10 7.24
N ILE A 142 -15.01 11.83 6.13
CA ILE A 142 -15.05 11.26 4.78
C ILE A 142 -13.87 10.30 4.58
N LEU A 143 -12.68 10.74 4.97
CA LEU A 143 -11.46 9.99 4.84
C LEU A 143 -11.52 8.64 5.55
N PHE A 144 -11.71 8.66 6.87
CA PHE A 144 -11.70 7.45 7.67
C PHE A 144 -12.93 6.55 7.41
N GLY A 145 -14.09 7.16 7.12
CA GLY A 145 -15.29 6.41 6.71
C GLY A 145 -15.09 5.67 5.38
N SER A 146 -14.53 6.35 4.39
CA SER A 146 -14.21 5.73 3.09
C SER A 146 -13.16 4.63 3.24
N LEU A 147 -12.13 4.87 4.04
CA LEU A 147 -11.09 3.88 4.31
C LEU A 147 -11.66 2.62 4.97
N ALA A 148 -12.48 2.77 6.01
CA ALA A 148 -13.11 1.64 6.69
C ALA A 148 -14.03 0.84 5.74
N THR A 149 -14.76 1.53 4.87
CA THR A 149 -15.60 0.88 3.84
C THR A 149 -14.77 0.09 2.83
N ILE A 150 -13.66 0.68 2.35
CA ILE A 150 -12.74 0.02 1.42
C ILE A 150 -12.08 -1.20 2.08
N GLN A 151 -11.63 -1.06 3.33
CA GLN A 151 -11.04 -2.16 4.08
C GLN A 151 -12.03 -3.31 4.23
N GLN A 152 -13.26 -3.04 4.66
CA GLN A 152 -14.32 -4.04 4.77
C GLN A 152 -14.60 -4.75 3.43
N TRP A 153 -14.61 -4.00 2.33
CA TRP A 153 -14.79 -4.56 0.99
C TRP A 153 -13.66 -5.49 0.57
N ILE A 154 -12.39 -5.12 0.87
CA ILE A 154 -11.22 -5.95 0.61
C ILE A 154 -11.27 -7.22 1.46
N ASP A 155 -11.60 -7.11 2.75
CA ASP A 155 -11.70 -8.25 3.68
C ASP A 155 -12.82 -9.22 3.27
N ALA A 156 -13.91 -8.71 2.72
CA ALA A 156 -15.01 -9.50 2.14
C ALA A 156 -14.64 -10.13 0.77
N GLY A 157 -13.42 -9.90 0.25
CA GLY A 157 -12.95 -10.47 -1.02
C GLY A 157 -13.33 -9.67 -2.27
N CYS A 158 -13.74 -8.41 -2.13
CA CYS A 158 -14.16 -7.50 -3.21
C CYS A 158 -15.37 -8.05 -4.00
N ILE A 159 -16.42 -8.48 -3.29
CA ILE A 159 -17.62 -9.08 -3.89
C ILE A 159 -18.31 -8.08 -4.81
N GLU A 160 -18.53 -6.86 -4.31
CA GLU A 160 -19.13 -5.77 -5.08
C GLU A 160 -18.17 -5.28 -6.18
N SER A 161 -18.72 -4.69 -7.23
CA SER A 161 -17.92 -4.01 -8.26
C SER A 161 -17.31 -2.72 -7.72
N CYS A 162 -16.27 -2.23 -8.40
CA CYS A 162 -15.64 -0.96 -8.05
C CYS A 162 -16.62 0.21 -8.15
N GLU A 163 -17.51 0.15 -9.14
CA GLU A 163 -18.56 1.14 -9.37
C GLU A 163 -19.60 1.14 -8.24
N GLU A 164 -20.02 -0.04 -7.75
CA GLU A 164 -20.94 -0.15 -6.63
C GLU A 164 -20.34 0.43 -5.34
N ILE A 165 -19.10 0.10 -5.01
CA ILE A 165 -18.40 0.67 -3.84
C ILE A 165 -18.22 2.17 -3.99
N ALA A 166 -17.82 2.66 -5.17
CA ALA A 166 -17.72 4.10 -5.43
C ALA A 166 -19.05 4.81 -5.21
N ASN A 167 -20.16 4.24 -5.72
CA ASN A 167 -21.48 4.81 -5.56
C ASN A 167 -21.95 4.82 -4.08
N ILE A 168 -21.65 3.77 -3.32
CA ILE A 168 -21.97 3.72 -1.88
C ILE A 168 -21.21 4.85 -1.17
N ILE A 169 -19.91 4.97 -1.36
CA ILE A 169 -19.08 6.00 -0.71
C ILE A 169 -19.57 7.40 -1.13
N ASN A 170 -19.74 7.67 -2.42
CA ASN A 170 -20.20 8.96 -2.93
C ASN A 170 -21.59 9.33 -2.39
N SER A 171 -22.51 8.36 -2.32
CA SER A 171 -23.86 8.63 -1.78
C SER A 171 -23.88 9.03 -0.30
N ILE A 172 -22.93 8.51 0.49
CA ILE A 172 -22.74 8.89 1.89
C ILE A 172 -22.15 10.29 1.96
N VAL A 173 -21.09 10.54 1.19
CA VAL A 173 -20.39 11.83 1.12
C VAL A 173 -21.36 12.94 0.71
N ASP A 174 -22.16 12.75 -0.32
CA ASP A 174 -23.16 13.71 -0.79
C ASP A 174 -24.19 14.08 0.27
N LYS A 175 -24.55 13.16 1.16
CA LYS A 175 -25.47 13.41 2.28
C LYS A 175 -24.84 14.18 3.44
N LEU A 176 -23.52 14.10 3.57
CA LEU A 176 -22.77 14.77 4.64
C LEU A 176 -22.49 16.24 4.33
N VAL A 177 -22.38 16.59 3.03
CA VAL A 177 -21.99 17.93 2.59
C VAL A 177 -23.17 18.79 2.10
N ARG A 178 -24.38 18.28 2.16
CA ARG A 178 -25.63 19.03 1.93
C ARG A 178 -26.13 19.68 3.20
#